data_c87e86b351ce9d582cd177eecaae6ec7
#
_entry.id   c87e86b351ce9d582cd177eecaae6ec7
#
_cell.length_a   1.000
_cell.length_b   1.000
_cell.length_c   1.000
_cell.angle_alpha   90.00
_cell.angle_beta   90.00
_cell.angle_gamma   90.00
#
_symmetry.space_group_name_H-M   'P 1'
#
loop_
_entity.id
_entity.type
_entity.pdbx_description
1 polymer ?
#
loop_
_entity_poly.entity_id
_entity_poly.type
_entity_poly.pdbx_seq_one_letter_code
_entity_poly.pdbx_strand_id
1 'polypeptide(L)'
;MKILIRLILIGLVLPVQILFSQHKPAYQLYTQDGQELSYQGLLDSLATADVVLFGELHNSAVAHWLQLELTKSLYEAELNLVLGAEMFEANQQDVLEAYLTDSITNQDLHNRIKLWPNFKTDYKPLLDYAQQENIAFIATNIPRPLANKVYKNGGFKALDSLSPEELQWVAPQPILFNPELPSDKRLRGIMGGHVTIDLVKAED
;
A
#
# COMPACT_ATOMS: atom_id res chain seq x y z
N MET A 1 -49.53 -27.34 -64.08
CA MET A 1 -49.06 -25.95 -63.86
C MET A 1 -48.41 -25.92 -62.45
N LYS A 2 -47.07 -26.09 -62.41
CA LYS A 2 -46.31 -26.14 -61.12
C LYS A 2 -45.68 -24.75 -60.89
N ILE A 3 -46.20 -24.08 -59.86
CA ILE A 3 -45.71 -22.76 -59.42
C ILE A 3 -44.47 -23.02 -58.55
N LEU A 4 -43.29 -22.66 -59.03
CA LEU A 4 -42.03 -22.76 -58.33
C LEU A 4 -41.88 -21.51 -57.45
N ILE A 5 -42.10 -21.62 -56.14
CA ILE A 5 -41.87 -20.54 -55.21
C ILE A 5 -40.35 -20.53 -54.90
N ARG A 6 -39.64 -19.56 -55.41
CA ARG A 6 -38.27 -19.27 -55.03
C ARG A 6 -38.27 -18.44 -53.77
N LEU A 7 -37.94 -19.04 -52.64
CA LEU A 7 -37.60 -18.35 -51.40
C LEU A 7 -36.25 -17.69 -51.54
N ILE A 8 -36.25 -16.38 -51.65
CA ILE A 8 -35.03 -15.56 -51.58
C ILE A 8 -34.72 -15.39 -50.12
N LEU A 9 -33.72 -16.09 -49.60
CA LEU A 9 -33.19 -15.92 -48.28
C LEU A 9 -32.30 -14.63 -48.30
N ILE A 10 -32.90 -13.51 -47.94
CA ILE A 10 -32.12 -12.27 -47.70
C ILE A 10 -31.43 -12.46 -46.36
N GLY A 11 -30.18 -12.85 -46.40
CA GLY A 11 -29.32 -12.84 -45.22
C GLY A 11 -29.13 -11.41 -44.72
N LEU A 12 -29.80 -11.05 -43.66
CA LEU A 12 -29.63 -9.78 -42.98
C LEU A 12 -28.25 -9.83 -42.28
N VAL A 13 -27.21 -9.39 -42.93
CA VAL A 13 -25.90 -9.14 -42.32
C VAL A 13 -26.05 -7.88 -41.48
N LEU A 14 -26.42 -8.07 -40.23
CA LEU A 14 -26.33 -6.96 -39.26
C LEU A 14 -24.86 -6.61 -39.12
N PRO A 15 -24.46 -5.37 -39.39
CA PRO A 15 -23.10 -4.93 -39.05
C PRO A 15 -22.95 -5.04 -37.53
N VAL A 16 -22.11 -5.95 -37.08
CA VAL A 16 -21.64 -5.93 -35.68
C VAL A 16 -20.85 -4.64 -35.54
N GLN A 17 -21.53 -3.61 -35.10
CA GLN A 17 -20.85 -2.40 -34.68
C GLN A 17 -20.06 -2.79 -33.43
N ILE A 18 -18.78 -3.05 -33.60
CA ILE A 18 -17.82 -3.08 -32.52
C ILE A 18 -17.87 -1.67 -31.92
N LEU A 19 -18.66 -1.53 -30.85
CA LEU A 19 -18.63 -0.33 -30.03
C LEU A 19 -17.21 -0.26 -29.46
N PHE A 20 -16.35 0.49 -30.13
CA PHE A 20 -15.12 0.98 -29.51
C PHE A 20 -15.56 1.87 -28.34
N SER A 21 -15.77 1.25 -27.20
CA SER A 21 -15.82 1.99 -25.96
C SER A 21 -14.54 2.82 -25.94
N GLN A 22 -14.67 4.14 -25.85
CA GLN A 22 -13.50 4.98 -25.60
C GLN A 22 -12.96 4.56 -24.25
N HIS A 23 -11.97 3.68 -24.26
CA HIS A 23 -11.28 3.28 -23.04
C HIS A 23 -10.67 4.53 -22.41
N LYS A 24 -11.26 4.93 -21.30
CA LYS A 24 -10.69 5.94 -20.41
C LYS A 24 -10.26 5.18 -19.16
N PRO A 25 -9.06 4.60 -19.14
CA PRO A 25 -8.60 3.83 -18.00
C PRO A 25 -8.46 4.75 -16.78
N ALA A 26 -8.88 4.26 -15.62
CA ALA A 26 -8.71 4.98 -14.37
C ALA A 26 -7.23 5.05 -13.95
N TYR A 27 -6.41 4.16 -14.47
CA TYR A 27 -4.95 4.09 -14.24
C TYR A 27 -4.27 3.48 -15.45
N GLN A 28 -2.95 3.65 -15.51
CA GLN A 28 -2.08 2.97 -16.46
C GLN A 28 -0.78 2.60 -15.77
N LEU A 29 -0.26 1.40 -16.05
CA LEU A 29 0.96 0.90 -15.46
C LEU A 29 2.11 1.05 -16.45
N TYR A 30 3.28 1.37 -15.92
CA TYR A 30 4.51 1.49 -16.67
C TYR A 30 5.65 0.80 -15.93
N THR A 31 6.59 0.25 -16.69
CA THR A 31 7.87 -0.17 -16.15
C THR A 31 8.72 1.04 -15.77
N GLN A 32 9.83 0.82 -15.09
CA GLN A 32 10.82 1.86 -14.77
C GLN A 32 11.33 2.59 -16.03
N ASP A 33 11.39 1.88 -17.17
CA ASP A 33 11.85 2.42 -18.45
C ASP A 33 10.72 3.10 -19.27
N GLY A 34 9.54 3.26 -18.67
CA GLY A 34 8.39 3.94 -19.29
C GLY A 34 7.64 3.12 -20.33
N GLN A 35 7.83 1.80 -20.38
CA GLN A 35 7.04 0.91 -21.24
C GLN A 35 5.70 0.60 -20.57
N GLU A 36 4.63 0.54 -21.37
CA GLU A 36 3.34 0.12 -20.85
C GLU A 36 3.40 -1.30 -20.30
N LEU A 37 2.82 -1.49 -19.12
CA LEU A 37 2.75 -2.77 -18.43
C LEU A 37 1.29 -3.16 -18.24
N SER A 38 0.94 -4.39 -18.59
CA SER A 38 -0.38 -4.94 -18.25
C SER A 38 -0.47 -5.28 -16.77
N TYR A 39 -1.69 -5.33 -16.24
CA TYR A 39 -1.90 -5.77 -14.86
C TYR A 39 -1.39 -7.21 -14.63
N GLN A 40 -1.60 -8.11 -15.60
CA GLN A 40 -1.06 -9.48 -15.53
C GLN A 40 0.48 -9.47 -15.50
N GLY A 41 1.12 -8.67 -16.34
CA GLY A 41 2.58 -8.55 -16.33
C GLY A 41 3.13 -8.00 -15.01
N LEU A 42 2.37 -7.12 -14.33
CA LEU A 42 2.70 -6.70 -12.98
C LEU A 42 2.61 -7.88 -11.99
N LEU A 43 1.52 -8.64 -12.01
CA LEU A 43 1.33 -9.80 -11.13
C LEU A 43 2.44 -10.85 -11.32
N ASP A 44 2.76 -11.18 -12.57
CA ASP A 44 3.82 -12.15 -12.90
C ASP A 44 5.18 -11.72 -12.33
N SER A 45 5.45 -10.41 -12.35
CA SER A 45 6.68 -9.84 -11.78
C SER A 45 6.68 -9.89 -10.26
N LEU A 46 5.55 -9.58 -9.62
CA LEU A 46 5.42 -9.51 -8.17
C LEU A 46 5.36 -10.89 -7.52
N ALA A 47 4.81 -11.90 -8.21
CA ALA A 47 4.71 -13.27 -7.69
C ALA A 47 6.07 -13.91 -7.36
N THR A 48 7.16 -13.36 -7.90
CA THR A 48 8.53 -13.83 -7.65
C THR A 48 9.29 -12.99 -6.63
N ALA A 49 8.68 -11.94 -6.10
CA ALA A 49 9.31 -11.03 -5.16
C ALA A 49 9.08 -11.47 -3.70
N ASP A 50 10.13 -11.45 -2.88
CA ASP A 50 10.00 -11.71 -1.44
C ASP A 50 9.32 -10.55 -0.71
N VAL A 51 9.50 -9.32 -1.20
CA VAL A 51 8.92 -8.09 -0.62
C VAL A 51 8.42 -7.18 -1.73
N VAL A 52 7.18 -6.72 -1.58
CA VAL A 52 6.56 -5.72 -2.45
C VAL A 52 6.33 -4.43 -1.67
N LEU A 53 6.90 -3.33 -2.15
CA LEU A 53 6.68 -2.00 -1.59
C LEU A 53 5.73 -1.22 -2.49
N PHE A 54 4.54 -0.93 -2.00
CA PHE A 54 3.54 -0.15 -2.72
C PHE A 54 3.53 1.29 -2.18
N GLY A 55 4.13 2.22 -2.93
CA GLY A 55 4.08 3.65 -2.61
C GLY A 55 2.72 4.24 -2.99
N GLU A 56 2.20 5.15 -2.17
CA GLU A 56 0.91 5.76 -2.41
C GLU A 56 0.91 7.28 -2.22
N LEU A 57 -0.03 7.94 -2.89
CA LEU A 57 -0.53 9.25 -2.48
C LEU A 57 -1.70 9.00 -1.53
N HIS A 58 -1.58 9.41 -0.28
CA HIS A 58 -2.51 9.09 0.81
C HIS A 58 -3.99 9.46 0.58
N ASN A 59 -4.26 10.31 -0.40
CA ASN A 59 -5.60 10.73 -0.79
C ASN A 59 -6.02 10.23 -2.19
N SER A 60 -5.30 9.27 -2.75
CA SER A 60 -5.61 8.68 -4.05
C SER A 60 -6.48 7.42 -3.90
N ALA A 61 -7.79 7.57 -4.07
CA ALA A 61 -8.71 6.43 -4.02
C ALA A 61 -8.36 5.33 -5.04
N VAL A 62 -7.77 5.69 -6.18
CA VAL A 62 -7.33 4.71 -7.19
C VAL A 62 -6.13 3.90 -6.68
N ALA A 63 -5.18 4.53 -5.98
CA ALA A 63 -4.03 3.82 -5.40
C ALA A 63 -4.50 2.82 -4.34
N HIS A 64 -5.38 3.22 -3.43
CA HIS A 64 -5.92 2.34 -2.38
C HIS A 64 -6.74 1.18 -2.96
N TRP A 65 -7.54 1.46 -3.99
CA TRP A 65 -8.25 0.40 -4.71
C TRP A 65 -7.27 -0.58 -5.37
N LEU A 66 -6.19 -0.10 -6.02
CA LEU A 66 -5.17 -0.96 -6.61
C LEU A 66 -4.42 -1.79 -5.58
N GLN A 67 -4.12 -1.25 -4.39
CA GLN A 67 -3.53 -2.02 -3.29
C GLN A 67 -4.41 -3.21 -2.90
N LEU A 68 -5.71 -2.97 -2.76
CA LEU A 68 -6.68 -4.02 -2.43
C LEU A 68 -6.76 -5.07 -3.56
N GLU A 69 -6.91 -4.65 -4.82
CA GLU A 69 -7.01 -5.56 -5.96
C GLU A 69 -5.73 -6.38 -6.15
N LEU A 70 -4.57 -5.75 -5.97
CA LEU A 70 -3.28 -6.44 -6.02
C LEU A 70 -3.17 -7.49 -4.90
N THR A 71 -3.55 -7.14 -3.69
CA THR A 71 -3.54 -8.07 -2.55
C THR A 71 -4.45 -9.27 -2.82
N LYS A 72 -5.66 -9.05 -3.33
CA LYS A 72 -6.59 -10.13 -3.71
C LYS A 72 -5.97 -11.05 -4.76
N SER A 73 -5.42 -10.47 -5.83
CA SER A 73 -4.83 -11.24 -6.92
C SER A 73 -3.63 -12.08 -6.48
N LEU A 74 -2.77 -11.54 -5.59
CA LEU A 74 -1.64 -12.28 -5.04
C LEU A 74 -2.11 -13.38 -4.07
N TYR A 75 -3.16 -13.13 -3.30
CA TYR A 75 -3.75 -14.13 -2.41
C TYR A 75 -4.41 -15.28 -3.21
N GLU A 76 -5.17 -14.94 -4.25
CA GLU A 76 -5.78 -15.93 -5.17
C GLU A 76 -4.74 -16.78 -5.92
N ALA A 77 -3.54 -16.27 -6.10
CA ALA A 77 -2.39 -17.02 -6.63
C ALA A 77 -1.74 -17.95 -5.59
N GLU A 78 -2.40 -18.17 -4.45
CA GLU A 78 -1.94 -19.04 -3.35
C GLU A 78 -0.59 -18.63 -2.73
N LEU A 79 -0.24 -17.35 -2.81
CA LEU A 79 0.93 -16.81 -2.15
C LEU A 79 0.65 -16.60 -0.66
N ASN A 80 1.59 -17.01 0.16
CA ASN A 80 1.53 -16.79 1.61
C ASN A 80 1.86 -15.34 1.93
N LEU A 81 0.84 -14.49 2.01
CA LEU A 81 0.99 -13.05 2.19
C LEU A 81 1.06 -12.65 3.65
N VAL A 82 1.91 -11.66 3.92
CA VAL A 82 1.87 -10.83 5.12
C VAL A 82 1.76 -9.38 4.66
N LEU A 83 0.77 -8.66 5.15
CA LEU A 83 0.58 -7.25 4.82
C LEU A 83 1.24 -6.36 5.87
N GLY A 84 1.67 -5.18 5.45
CA GLY A 84 2.20 -4.16 6.34
C GLY A 84 1.70 -2.78 5.92
N ALA A 85 1.40 -1.91 6.89
CA ALA A 85 0.97 -0.55 6.58
C ALA A 85 1.57 0.49 7.51
N GLU A 86 2.08 1.56 6.91
CA GLU A 86 2.62 2.73 7.59
C GLU A 86 1.57 3.48 8.44
N MET A 87 0.28 3.30 8.14
CA MET A 87 -0.82 3.97 8.86
C MET A 87 -1.00 3.51 10.29
N PHE A 88 -0.37 2.40 10.66
CA PHE A 88 -0.39 1.86 12.02
C PHE A 88 1.00 1.91 12.64
N GLU A 89 1.08 2.44 13.86
CA GLU A 89 2.31 2.51 14.64
C GLU A 89 2.60 1.14 15.30
N ALA A 90 3.86 0.71 15.35
CA ALA A 90 4.25 -0.62 15.84
C ALA A 90 3.76 -0.94 17.26
N ASN A 91 3.63 0.05 18.14
CA ASN A 91 3.06 -0.11 19.47
C ASN A 91 1.53 -0.32 19.47
N GLN A 92 0.89 -0.31 18.32
CA GLN A 92 -0.56 -0.56 18.15
C GLN A 92 -0.84 -1.98 17.64
N GLN A 93 0.19 -2.81 17.48
CA GLN A 93 0.08 -4.17 16.89
C GLN A 93 -0.96 -5.02 17.63
N ASP A 94 -0.95 -5.02 18.96
CA ASP A 94 -1.90 -5.81 19.77
C ASP A 94 -3.37 -5.42 19.51
N VAL A 95 -3.62 -4.12 19.29
CA VAL A 95 -4.96 -3.60 19.00
C VAL A 95 -5.38 -4.00 17.58
N LEU A 96 -4.43 -3.96 16.64
CA LEU A 96 -4.65 -4.38 15.25
C LEU A 96 -4.97 -5.88 15.18
N GLU A 97 -4.21 -6.72 15.88
CA GLU A 97 -4.46 -8.16 15.98
C GLU A 97 -5.80 -8.48 16.63
N ALA A 98 -6.15 -7.76 17.69
CA ALA A 98 -7.46 -7.93 18.34
C ALA A 98 -8.63 -7.59 17.39
N TYR A 99 -8.44 -6.62 16.48
CA TYR A 99 -9.42 -6.32 15.44
C TYR A 99 -9.47 -7.43 14.37
N LEU A 100 -8.32 -7.86 13.88
CA LEU A 100 -8.23 -8.92 12.84
C LEU A 100 -8.79 -10.27 13.30
N THR A 101 -8.78 -10.53 14.61
CA THR A 101 -9.32 -11.76 15.21
C THR A 101 -10.75 -11.61 15.74
N ASP A 102 -11.48 -10.55 15.36
CA ASP A 102 -12.82 -10.24 15.84
C ASP A 102 -12.96 -10.13 17.38
N SER A 103 -11.83 -9.94 18.08
CA SER A 103 -11.82 -9.78 19.55
C SER A 103 -12.28 -8.39 20.00
N ILE A 104 -12.24 -7.42 19.11
CA ILE A 104 -12.75 -6.06 19.32
C ILE A 104 -13.56 -5.59 18.12
N THR A 105 -14.47 -4.65 18.36
CA THR A 105 -15.30 -4.04 17.31
C THR A 105 -14.55 -2.94 16.55
N ASN A 106 -15.09 -2.55 15.39
CA ASN A 106 -14.60 -1.37 14.68
C ASN A 106 -14.66 -0.09 15.54
N GLN A 107 -15.65 0.05 16.42
CA GLN A 107 -15.73 1.18 17.34
C GLN A 107 -14.59 1.15 18.38
N ASP A 108 -14.23 -0.05 18.86
CA ASP A 108 -13.10 -0.20 19.79
C ASP A 108 -11.77 0.14 19.10
N LEU A 109 -11.59 -0.27 17.85
CA LEU A 109 -10.43 0.10 17.05
C LEU A 109 -10.30 1.64 16.97
N HIS A 110 -11.39 2.34 16.62
CA HIS A 110 -11.44 3.80 16.57
C HIS A 110 -11.15 4.48 17.90
N ASN A 111 -11.53 3.85 19.01
CA ASN A 111 -11.31 4.41 20.36
C ASN A 111 -9.87 4.23 20.86
N ARG A 112 -9.17 3.18 20.36
CA ARG A 112 -7.83 2.81 20.83
C ARG A 112 -6.71 3.30 19.93
N ILE A 113 -6.97 3.48 18.62
CA ILE A 113 -6.01 3.94 17.63
C ILE A 113 -6.49 5.26 17.04
N LYS A 114 -5.59 6.23 16.91
CA LYS A 114 -5.86 7.45 16.16
C LYS A 114 -5.77 7.14 14.66
N LEU A 115 -6.91 6.78 14.09
CA LEU A 115 -7.01 6.49 12.65
C LEU A 115 -6.95 7.75 11.80
N TRP A 116 -6.52 7.61 10.57
CA TRP A 116 -6.47 8.69 9.58
C TRP A 116 -7.89 9.10 9.15
N PRO A 117 -8.13 10.36 8.74
CA PRO A 117 -9.47 10.84 8.39
C PRO A 117 -10.16 10.04 7.29
N ASN A 118 -9.38 9.54 6.32
CA ASN A 118 -9.85 8.73 5.19
C ASN A 118 -9.77 7.21 5.46
N PHE A 119 -9.55 6.79 6.71
CA PHE A 119 -9.43 5.37 7.06
C PHE A 119 -10.60 4.53 6.55
N LYS A 120 -11.82 5.02 6.73
CA LYS A 120 -13.04 4.28 6.39
C LYS A 120 -13.13 3.92 4.90
N THR A 121 -12.68 4.81 4.02
CA THR A 121 -12.80 4.67 2.57
C THR A 121 -11.59 4.06 1.92
N ASP A 122 -10.40 4.37 2.44
CA ASP A 122 -9.15 4.12 1.76
C ASP A 122 -8.37 2.95 2.39
N TYR A 123 -8.26 2.89 3.71
CA TYR A 123 -7.45 1.86 4.39
C TYR A 123 -8.25 0.68 4.94
N LYS A 124 -9.48 0.95 5.43
CA LYS A 124 -10.34 -0.09 6.02
C LYS A 124 -10.64 -1.25 5.05
N PRO A 125 -10.92 -1.03 3.75
CA PRO A 125 -11.20 -2.14 2.84
C PRO A 125 -10.08 -3.18 2.75
N LEU A 126 -8.82 -2.76 2.78
CA LEU A 126 -7.67 -3.68 2.80
C LEU A 126 -7.57 -4.42 4.14
N LEU A 127 -7.80 -3.72 5.25
CA LEU A 127 -7.79 -4.32 6.59
C LEU A 127 -8.92 -5.34 6.77
N ASP A 128 -10.13 -5.02 6.28
CA ASP A 128 -11.28 -5.92 6.31
C ASP A 128 -11.03 -7.18 5.47
N TYR A 129 -10.38 -7.02 4.32
CA TYR A 129 -10.00 -8.16 3.49
C TYR A 129 -8.98 -9.05 4.21
N ALA A 130 -7.99 -8.46 4.86
CA ALA A 130 -7.02 -9.21 5.65
C ALA A 130 -7.70 -9.98 6.80
N GLN A 131 -8.68 -9.37 7.49
CA GLN A 131 -9.49 -10.02 8.51
C GLN A 131 -10.29 -11.20 7.93
N GLN A 132 -11.00 -10.98 6.83
CA GLN A 132 -11.84 -11.99 6.18
C GLN A 132 -11.03 -13.23 5.76
N GLU A 133 -9.85 -13.02 5.18
CA GLU A 133 -9.01 -14.08 4.65
C GLU A 133 -7.95 -14.58 5.65
N ASN A 134 -7.95 -14.08 6.88
CA ASN A 134 -6.98 -14.39 7.93
C ASN A 134 -5.53 -14.12 7.50
N ILE A 135 -5.31 -13.04 6.74
CA ILE A 135 -3.98 -12.60 6.34
C ILE A 135 -3.34 -11.82 7.49
N ALA A 136 -2.12 -12.18 7.87
CA ALA A 136 -1.38 -11.43 8.88
C ALA A 136 -1.14 -9.99 8.42
N PHE A 137 -1.33 -9.02 9.35
CA PHE A 137 -1.19 -7.60 9.07
C PHE A 137 -0.31 -6.93 10.13
N ILE A 138 0.76 -6.27 9.69
CA ILE A 138 1.79 -5.71 10.56
C ILE A 138 1.71 -4.18 10.56
N ALA A 139 1.72 -3.60 11.74
CA ALA A 139 1.89 -2.17 11.97
C ALA A 139 3.37 -1.81 11.77
N THR A 140 3.70 -1.04 10.72
CA THR A 140 5.10 -0.85 10.31
C THR A 140 5.68 0.53 10.62
N ASN A 141 4.89 1.46 11.16
CA ASN A 141 5.41 2.79 11.46
C ASN A 141 6.02 2.87 12.87
N ILE A 142 7.02 3.72 13.00
CA ILE A 142 7.58 4.06 14.31
C ILE A 142 6.53 4.81 15.15
N PRO A 143 6.39 4.52 16.46
CA PRO A 143 5.52 5.29 17.33
C PRO A 143 5.87 6.78 17.32
N ARG A 144 4.86 7.63 17.14
CA ARG A 144 5.03 9.09 17.08
C ARG A 144 5.84 9.69 18.23
N PRO A 145 5.70 9.22 19.49
CA PRO A 145 6.54 9.71 20.58
C PRO A 145 8.04 9.46 20.34
N LEU A 146 8.41 8.31 19.77
CA LEU A 146 9.81 7.97 19.46
C LEU A 146 10.35 8.81 18.31
N ALA A 147 9.57 8.99 17.25
CA ALA A 147 9.93 9.89 16.15
C ALA A 147 10.15 11.34 16.67
N ASN A 148 9.28 11.83 17.55
CA ASN A 148 9.43 13.13 18.20
C ASN A 148 10.67 13.21 19.11
N LYS A 149 11.02 12.11 19.80
CA LYS A 149 12.21 12.03 20.63
C LYS A 149 13.49 12.19 19.79
N VAL A 150 13.58 11.48 18.66
CA VAL A 150 14.68 11.61 17.69
C VAL A 150 14.77 13.05 17.18
N TYR A 151 13.64 13.62 16.73
CA TYR A 151 13.59 14.97 16.19
C TYR A 151 14.04 16.05 17.17
N LYS A 152 13.62 15.95 18.46
CA LYS A 152 13.88 16.99 19.47
C LYS A 152 15.22 16.83 20.19
N ASN A 153 15.77 15.63 20.29
CA ASN A 153 16.90 15.31 21.15
C ASN A 153 18.18 14.95 20.39
N GLY A 154 18.34 15.45 19.17
CA GLY A 154 19.60 15.38 18.46
C GLY A 154 19.86 14.08 17.69
N GLY A 155 18.81 13.50 17.10
CA GLY A 155 18.95 12.38 16.16
C GLY A 155 18.86 11.00 16.80
N PHE A 156 19.44 10.00 16.14
CA PHE A 156 19.30 8.58 16.52
C PHE A 156 19.87 8.22 17.88
N LYS A 157 20.86 8.97 18.39
CA LYS A 157 21.38 8.80 19.78
C LYS A 157 20.28 8.90 20.85
N ALA A 158 19.17 9.58 20.55
CA ALA A 158 18.03 9.64 21.47
C ALA A 158 17.37 8.25 21.66
N LEU A 159 17.63 7.28 20.81
CA LEU A 159 17.11 5.92 20.90
C LEU A 159 17.95 5.02 21.83
N ASP A 160 19.17 5.42 22.21
CA ASP A 160 20.05 4.63 23.09
C ASP A 160 19.44 4.43 24.50
N SER A 161 18.49 5.27 24.88
CA SER A 161 17.80 5.22 26.17
C SER A 161 16.45 4.50 26.12
N LEU A 162 16.13 3.79 25.04
CA LEU A 162 14.89 3.04 24.93
C LEU A 162 14.92 1.78 25.80
N SER A 163 13.75 1.43 26.32
CA SER A 163 13.56 0.15 27.00
C SER A 163 13.64 -1.02 26.01
N PRO A 164 13.86 -2.27 26.47
CA PRO A 164 13.83 -3.44 25.59
C PRO A 164 12.50 -3.61 24.83
N GLU A 165 11.40 -3.16 25.41
CA GLU A 165 10.08 -3.15 24.78
C GLU A 165 10.03 -2.11 23.64
N GLU A 166 10.46 -0.88 23.90
CA GLU A 166 10.47 0.19 22.90
C GLU A 166 11.41 -0.11 21.72
N LEU A 167 12.51 -0.85 21.95
CA LEU A 167 13.44 -1.27 20.91
C LEU A 167 12.80 -2.20 19.87
N GLN A 168 11.71 -2.89 20.20
CA GLN A 168 10.97 -3.73 19.25
C GLN A 168 10.19 -2.90 18.22
N TRP A 169 9.95 -1.62 18.50
CA TRP A 169 9.18 -0.72 17.65
C TRP A 169 10.04 0.14 16.72
N VAL A 170 11.34 -0.04 16.76
CA VAL A 170 12.30 0.71 15.92
C VAL A 170 13.16 -0.25 15.11
N ALA A 171 13.73 0.27 14.04
CA ALA A 171 14.68 -0.51 13.24
C ALA A 171 15.88 -0.97 14.10
N PRO A 172 16.50 -2.13 13.74
CA PRO A 172 17.72 -2.59 14.40
C PRO A 172 18.78 -1.50 14.46
N GLN A 173 19.44 -1.38 15.63
CA GLN A 173 20.49 -0.40 15.84
C GLN A 173 21.89 -0.99 15.50
N PRO A 174 22.84 -0.19 14.96
CA PRO A 174 22.68 1.21 14.53
C PRO A 174 21.86 1.31 13.24
N ILE A 175 21.04 2.38 13.15
CA ILE A 175 20.30 2.66 11.91
C ILE A 175 21.29 3.14 10.85
N LEU A 176 21.42 2.37 9.76
CA LEU A 176 22.23 2.75 8.61
C LEU A 176 21.53 3.86 7.83
N PHE A 177 22.11 5.04 7.85
CA PHE A 177 21.58 6.19 7.12
C PHE A 177 22.61 6.71 6.13
N ASN A 178 22.19 6.95 4.88
CA ASN A 178 23.03 7.55 3.86
C ASN A 178 22.36 8.82 3.31
N PRO A 179 22.77 10.02 3.77
CA PRO A 179 22.15 11.29 3.34
C PRO A 179 22.35 11.60 1.85
N GLU A 180 23.24 10.88 1.17
CA GLU A 180 23.56 11.08 -0.22
C GLU A 180 22.63 10.32 -1.19
N LEU A 181 21.73 9.46 -0.67
CA LEU A 181 20.74 8.79 -1.50
C LEU A 181 19.85 9.80 -2.22
N PRO A 182 19.54 9.57 -3.51
CA PRO A 182 18.70 10.46 -4.31
C PRO A 182 17.32 10.73 -3.68
N SER A 183 16.72 9.73 -3.03
CA SER A 183 15.47 9.84 -2.28
C SER A 183 15.57 10.84 -1.14
N ASP A 184 16.63 10.75 -0.34
CA ASP A 184 16.82 11.61 0.83
C ASP A 184 17.17 13.04 0.45
N LYS A 185 17.97 13.21 -0.60
CA LYS A 185 18.24 14.53 -1.20
C LYS A 185 16.94 15.18 -1.71
N ARG A 186 16.09 14.41 -2.39
CA ARG A 186 14.81 14.90 -2.91
C ARG A 186 13.86 15.27 -1.77
N LEU A 187 13.74 14.41 -0.75
CA LEU A 187 12.91 14.67 0.41
C LEU A 187 13.32 15.95 1.13
N ARG A 188 14.62 16.14 1.40
CA ARG A 188 15.16 17.37 1.99
C ARG A 188 14.85 18.61 1.14
N GLY A 189 14.92 18.49 -0.19
CA GLY A 189 14.59 19.56 -1.12
C GLY A 189 13.11 19.96 -1.06
N ILE A 190 12.20 19.01 -0.93
CA ILE A 190 10.75 19.23 -0.84
C ILE A 190 10.37 19.84 0.51
N MET A 191 10.99 19.38 1.60
CA MET A 191 10.71 19.85 2.96
C MET A 191 11.31 21.22 3.30
N GLY A 192 12.03 21.84 2.35
CA GLY A 192 12.43 23.26 2.38
C GLY A 192 13.18 23.68 3.63
N GLY A 193 14.34 23.13 3.90
CA GLY A 193 15.23 23.62 4.97
C GLY A 193 14.70 23.57 6.42
N HIS A 194 13.43 23.21 6.63
CA HIS A 194 12.82 23.05 7.95
C HIS A 194 13.12 21.68 8.59
N VAL A 195 13.73 20.77 7.84
CA VAL A 195 14.33 19.55 8.34
C VAL A 195 15.85 19.72 8.31
N THR A 196 16.35 20.63 9.10
CA THR A 196 17.65 20.44 9.71
C THR A 196 17.47 19.43 10.85
N ILE A 197 17.08 18.22 10.52
CA ILE A 197 17.57 17.12 11.33
C ILE A 197 19.06 17.21 11.06
N ASP A 198 19.81 17.55 12.09
CA ASP A 198 21.25 17.43 12.12
C ASP A 198 21.58 15.92 12.07
N LEU A 199 21.20 15.28 10.94
CA LEU A 199 21.49 13.87 10.65
C LEU A 199 23.00 13.65 10.57
N VAL A 200 23.74 14.73 10.31
CA VAL A 200 25.19 14.76 10.34
C VAL A 200 25.76 14.62 11.77
N LYS A 201 24.99 14.96 12.80
CA LYS A 201 25.41 14.74 14.21
C LYS A 201 25.16 13.31 14.70
N ALA A 202 24.61 12.43 13.87
CA ALA A 202 24.47 11.02 14.21
C ALA A 202 25.75 10.21 13.94
N GLU A 203 26.76 10.79 13.28
CA GLU A 203 28.02 10.11 12.92
C GLU A 203 29.19 10.40 13.89
N ASP A 204 29.06 11.32 14.84
CA ASP A 204 30.02 11.56 15.92
C ASP A 204 29.47 10.93 17.25
#